data_ead9d710c80fec656ec652b4c8cacb2f
#
_entry.id   ead9d710c80fec656ec652b4c8cacb2f
#
_cell.length_a   1.000
_cell.length_b   1.000
_cell.length_c   1.000
_cell.angle_alpha   90.00
_cell.angle_beta   90.00
_cell.angle_gamma   90.00
#
_symmetry.space_group_name_H-M   'P 1'
#
loop_
_entity.id
_entity.type
_entity.pdbx_description
1 polymer ?
#
loop_
_entity_poly.entity_id
_entity_poly.type
_entity_poly.pdbx_seq_one_letter_code
_entity_poly.pdbx_strand_id
1 'polypeptide(L)'
;MSLFDRQRLNNATFKLDVERMRRGWYSDKYFTNIATMLSALAERNYVYRCEKNCGGPNEVAVGDIEVEMQWFTRRPGTTIVVGVDKALMMLRHCTGYWQDGSFIDTSDRLQVWAVHDGVTVTSDGNPLNIRPVMRVRGRYRDFAILETATLGILTRASRVATNVYETLTAARG
;
A
#
# COMPACT_ATOMS: atom_id res chain seq x y z
N MET A 1 -10.51 5.18 21.87
CA MET A 1 -9.11 5.14 21.37
C MET A 1 -8.60 3.73 21.62
N SER A 2 -8.31 2.97 20.57
CA SER A 2 -7.87 1.58 20.74
C SER A 2 -6.46 1.54 21.32
N LEU A 3 -6.09 0.42 21.95
CA LEU A 3 -4.74 0.22 22.49
C LEU A 3 -3.67 0.32 21.38
N PHE A 4 -4.05 -0.06 20.16
CA PHE A 4 -3.19 -0.02 18.97
C PHE A 4 -2.86 1.41 18.52
N ASP A 5 -3.78 2.37 18.66
CA ASP A 5 -3.55 3.75 18.24
C ASP A 5 -2.47 4.45 19.09
N ARG A 6 -2.29 4.01 20.35
CA ARG A 6 -1.27 4.55 21.26
C ARG A 6 0.15 4.09 20.94
N GLN A 7 0.30 3.00 20.17
CA GLN A 7 1.60 2.44 19.80
C GLN A 7 2.11 2.95 18.46
N ARG A 8 1.28 3.71 17.72
CA ARG A 8 1.64 4.27 16.41
C ARG A 8 2.12 5.70 16.52
N LEU A 9 3.02 6.08 15.62
CA LEU A 9 3.55 7.44 15.57
C LEU A 9 2.50 8.44 15.09
N ASN A 10 2.60 9.66 15.58
CA ASN A 10 1.73 10.76 15.17
C ASN A 10 2.05 11.20 13.73
N ASN A 11 1.02 11.58 12.98
CA ASN A 11 1.12 12.07 11.59
C ASN A 11 2.14 13.19 11.40
N ALA A 12 2.23 14.13 12.36
CA ALA A 12 3.16 15.27 12.31
C ALA A 12 4.65 14.83 12.27
N THR A 13 4.95 13.61 12.74
CA THR A 13 6.30 13.06 12.76
C THR A 13 6.85 12.81 11.35
N PHE A 14 5.98 12.54 10.36
CA PHE A 14 6.40 12.01 9.05
C PHE A 14 6.69 13.07 7.99
N LYS A 15 6.21 14.29 8.14
CA LYS A 15 6.42 15.40 7.17
C LYS A 15 6.18 14.97 5.71
N LEU A 16 5.01 14.40 5.42
CA LEU A 16 4.67 13.89 4.10
C LEU A 16 4.47 15.03 3.09
N ASP A 17 4.98 14.87 1.89
CA ASP A 17 4.65 15.72 0.75
C ASP A 17 3.32 15.26 0.12
N VAL A 18 2.22 15.57 0.83
CA VAL A 18 0.88 15.08 0.50
C VAL A 18 0.46 15.52 -0.90
N GLU A 19 0.72 16.77 -1.25
CA GLU A 19 0.30 17.33 -2.54
C GLU A 19 0.92 16.60 -3.73
N ARG A 20 2.23 16.38 -3.70
CA ARG A 20 2.92 15.65 -4.75
C ARG A 20 2.57 14.17 -4.77
N MET A 21 2.35 13.55 -3.59
CA MET A 21 1.89 12.16 -3.52
C MET A 21 0.52 11.99 -4.19
N ARG A 22 -0.44 12.87 -3.90
CA ARG A 22 -1.78 12.89 -4.51
C ARG A 22 -1.73 13.07 -6.02
N ARG A 23 -0.68 13.70 -6.55
CA ARG A 23 -0.44 13.88 -7.99
C ARG A 23 0.40 12.76 -8.62
N GLY A 24 0.78 11.74 -7.85
CA GLY A 24 1.54 10.60 -8.36
C GLY A 24 3.01 10.88 -8.66
N TRP A 25 3.62 11.95 -8.13
CA TRP A 25 5.03 12.29 -8.38
C TRP A 25 6.01 11.23 -7.89
N TYR A 26 5.63 10.45 -6.87
CA TYR A 26 6.44 9.38 -6.28
C TYR A 26 6.02 7.99 -6.76
N SER A 27 5.24 7.92 -7.83
CA SER A 27 4.68 6.68 -8.38
C SER A 27 5.39 6.27 -9.65
N ASP A 28 5.57 4.97 -9.85
CA ASP A 28 5.96 4.44 -11.14
C ASP A 28 4.88 4.75 -12.20
N LYS A 29 5.33 5.02 -13.42
CA LYS A 29 4.46 5.49 -14.50
C LYS A 29 3.31 4.54 -14.80
N TYR A 30 3.51 3.24 -14.67
CA TYR A 30 2.44 2.28 -14.93
C TYR A 30 1.29 2.38 -13.93
N PHE A 31 1.53 2.71 -12.65
CA PHE A 31 0.44 2.94 -11.69
C PHE A 31 -0.35 4.22 -11.98
N THR A 32 0.33 5.28 -12.38
CA THR A 32 -0.37 6.51 -12.81
C THR A 32 -1.19 6.25 -14.08
N ASN A 33 -0.69 5.44 -15.00
CA ASN A 33 -1.43 5.05 -16.21
C ASN A 33 -2.66 4.18 -15.84
N ILE A 34 -2.52 3.22 -14.92
CA ILE A 34 -3.64 2.40 -14.43
C ILE A 34 -4.71 3.30 -13.80
N ALA A 35 -4.33 4.19 -12.88
CA ALA A 35 -5.28 5.09 -12.23
C ALA A 35 -6.02 5.98 -13.25
N THR A 36 -5.30 6.52 -14.23
CA THR A 36 -5.89 7.33 -15.33
C THR A 36 -6.86 6.51 -16.17
N MET A 37 -6.46 5.31 -16.58
CA MET A 37 -7.30 4.42 -17.38
C MET A 37 -8.59 4.02 -16.64
N LEU A 38 -8.46 3.61 -15.37
CA LEU A 38 -9.62 3.21 -14.56
C LEU A 38 -10.56 4.40 -14.31
N SER A 39 -10.02 5.61 -14.11
CA SER A 39 -10.82 6.83 -13.96
C SER A 39 -11.62 7.13 -15.24
N ALA A 40 -10.99 7.05 -16.40
CA ALA A 40 -11.66 7.26 -17.68
C ALA A 40 -12.74 6.21 -17.99
N LEU A 41 -12.54 4.96 -17.54
CA LEU A 41 -13.55 3.91 -17.65
C LEU A 41 -14.72 4.14 -16.69
N ALA A 42 -14.47 4.64 -15.47
CA ALA A 42 -15.50 5.00 -14.52
C ALA A 42 -16.38 6.16 -15.01
N GLU A 43 -15.76 7.23 -15.58
CA GLU A 43 -16.47 8.36 -16.17
C GLU A 43 -17.42 7.95 -17.30
N ARG A 44 -17.06 6.89 -18.05
CA ARG A 44 -17.86 6.32 -19.13
C ARG A 44 -18.85 5.26 -18.64
N ASN A 45 -18.91 4.95 -17.35
CA ASN A 45 -19.67 3.88 -16.77
C ASN A 45 -19.45 2.53 -17.49
N TYR A 46 -18.19 2.26 -17.86
CA TYR A 46 -17.86 1.06 -18.61
C TYR A 46 -18.02 -0.20 -17.76
N VAL A 47 -18.84 -1.12 -18.25
CA VAL A 47 -19.11 -2.43 -17.63
C VAL A 47 -18.62 -3.52 -18.56
N TYR A 48 -17.68 -4.33 -18.07
CA TYR A 48 -17.31 -5.58 -18.73
C TYR A 48 -18.40 -6.61 -18.48
N ARG A 49 -18.86 -7.28 -19.56
CA ARG A 49 -19.82 -8.37 -19.50
C ARG A 49 -19.20 -9.66 -19.98
N CYS A 50 -19.25 -10.67 -19.14
CA CYS A 50 -18.80 -11.99 -19.50
C CYS A 50 -19.92 -12.74 -20.26
N GLU A 51 -19.63 -13.15 -21.51
CA GLU A 51 -20.60 -13.89 -22.35
C GLU A 51 -20.63 -15.40 -22.07
N LYS A 52 -19.64 -15.91 -21.33
CA LYS A 52 -19.52 -17.35 -20.98
C LYS A 52 -19.20 -17.48 -19.50
N ASN A 53 -19.49 -18.65 -18.93
CA ASN A 53 -19.25 -18.95 -17.52
C ASN A 53 -17.77 -18.73 -17.13
N CYS A 54 -17.45 -17.51 -16.65
CA CYS A 54 -16.09 -17.05 -16.37
C CYS A 54 -15.64 -17.33 -14.93
N GLY A 55 -16.44 -18.07 -14.14
CA GLY A 55 -16.12 -18.39 -12.74
C GLY A 55 -16.14 -17.19 -11.78
N GLY A 56 -16.68 -16.04 -12.22
CA GLY A 56 -16.79 -14.79 -11.47
C GLY A 56 -18.09 -14.04 -11.78
N PRO A 57 -18.21 -12.78 -11.33
CA PRO A 57 -19.40 -11.98 -11.61
C PRO A 57 -19.57 -11.77 -13.13
N ASN A 58 -20.80 -11.88 -13.61
CA ASN A 58 -21.13 -11.71 -15.02
C ASN A 58 -20.95 -10.28 -15.55
N GLU A 59 -20.99 -9.31 -14.65
CA GLU A 59 -20.77 -7.90 -14.96
C GLU A 59 -19.77 -7.29 -13.96
N VAL A 60 -18.82 -6.49 -14.47
CA VAL A 60 -17.81 -5.79 -13.67
C VAL A 60 -17.73 -4.35 -14.11
N ALA A 61 -17.98 -3.41 -13.22
CA ALA A 61 -17.69 -1.99 -13.40
C ALA A 61 -16.17 -1.77 -13.33
N VAL A 62 -15.50 -1.85 -14.47
CA VAL A 62 -14.02 -1.94 -14.53
C VAL A 62 -13.35 -0.72 -13.91
N GLY A 63 -13.91 0.48 -14.08
CA GLY A 63 -13.36 1.70 -13.49
C GLY A 63 -13.40 1.74 -11.95
N ASP A 64 -14.25 0.93 -11.33
CA ASP A 64 -14.46 0.89 -9.89
C ASP A 64 -14.08 -0.48 -9.27
N ILE A 65 -13.21 -1.24 -9.94
CA ILE A 65 -12.76 -2.52 -9.40
C ILE A 65 -12.13 -2.37 -8.02
N GLU A 66 -12.51 -3.25 -7.11
CA GLU A 66 -11.84 -3.42 -5.83
C GLU A 66 -10.75 -4.47 -5.95
N VAL A 67 -9.60 -4.19 -5.35
CA VAL A 67 -8.47 -5.12 -5.27
C VAL A 67 -7.97 -5.21 -3.84
N GLU A 68 -7.32 -6.31 -3.51
CA GLU A 68 -6.49 -6.43 -2.31
C GLU A 68 -5.03 -6.48 -2.73
N MET A 69 -4.24 -5.52 -2.25
CA MET A 69 -2.80 -5.47 -2.42
C MET A 69 -2.10 -5.92 -1.15
N GLN A 70 -0.95 -6.58 -1.31
CA GLN A 70 -0.18 -7.14 -0.21
C GLN A 70 1.28 -6.68 -0.29
N TRP A 71 1.83 -6.24 0.85
CA TRP A 71 3.26 -5.95 1.02
C TRP A 71 3.88 -7.04 1.87
N PHE A 72 4.96 -7.64 1.39
CA PHE A 72 5.65 -8.74 2.06
C PHE A 72 7.15 -8.71 1.75
N THR A 73 7.95 -9.36 2.58
CA THR A 73 9.39 -9.53 2.32
C THR A 73 9.64 -10.72 1.42
N ARG A 74 10.52 -10.55 0.42
CA ARG A 74 11.07 -11.63 -0.42
C ARG A 74 12.44 -12.09 0.06
N ARG A 75 13.05 -11.36 1.00
CA ARG A 75 14.38 -11.69 1.52
C ARG A 75 14.27 -12.92 2.41
N PRO A 76 15.04 -14.00 2.14
CA PRO A 76 15.16 -15.12 3.06
C PRO A 76 15.74 -14.68 4.40
N GLY A 77 15.33 -15.35 5.48
CA GLY A 77 15.78 -15.06 6.82
C GLY A 77 14.85 -14.11 7.57
N THR A 78 15.39 -13.49 8.61
CA THR A 78 14.67 -12.61 9.50
C THR A 78 14.71 -11.17 9.01
N THR A 79 13.57 -10.49 9.06
CA THR A 79 13.43 -9.07 8.72
C THR A 79 12.76 -8.34 9.87
N ILE A 80 13.34 -7.25 10.34
CA ILE A 80 12.71 -6.31 11.26
C ILE A 80 11.90 -5.33 10.41
N VAL A 81 10.59 -5.36 10.54
CA VAL A 81 9.66 -4.53 9.75
C VAL A 81 9.63 -3.13 10.32
N VAL A 82 9.93 -2.13 9.47
CA VAL A 82 9.91 -0.71 9.83
C VAL A 82 9.38 0.11 8.64
N GLY A 83 8.69 1.21 8.94
CA GLY A 83 8.10 2.10 7.96
C GLY A 83 6.59 1.90 7.76
N VAL A 84 5.98 0.99 8.53
CA VAL A 84 4.53 0.71 8.46
C VAL A 84 3.73 1.94 8.83
N ASP A 85 4.04 2.62 9.94
CA ASP A 85 3.32 3.82 10.35
C ASP A 85 3.37 4.91 9.29
N LYS A 86 4.52 5.10 8.64
CA LYS A 86 4.65 6.06 7.55
C LYS A 86 3.84 5.65 6.31
N ALA A 87 3.83 4.37 5.95
CA ALA A 87 3.02 3.85 4.85
C ALA A 87 1.51 4.04 5.13
N LEU A 88 1.07 3.77 6.37
CA LEU A 88 -0.32 4.01 6.78
C LEU A 88 -0.72 5.48 6.68
N MET A 89 0.19 6.40 7.04
CA MET A 89 -0.06 7.84 6.89
C MET A 89 -0.14 8.26 5.41
N MET A 90 0.68 7.67 4.53
CA MET A 90 0.54 7.90 3.09
C MET A 90 -0.84 7.46 2.59
N LEU A 91 -1.30 6.26 2.96
CA LEU A 91 -2.63 5.77 2.62
C LEU A 91 -3.73 6.68 3.19
N ARG A 92 -3.61 7.06 4.46
CA ARG A 92 -4.61 7.90 5.14
C ARG A 92 -4.79 9.28 4.50
N HIS A 93 -3.72 9.91 4.06
CA HIS A 93 -3.76 11.29 3.58
C HIS A 93 -3.77 11.43 2.06
N CYS A 94 -3.42 10.36 1.33
CA CYS A 94 -3.22 10.47 -0.12
C CYS A 94 -4.12 9.54 -0.95
N THR A 95 -4.96 8.71 -0.32
CA THR A 95 -5.95 7.88 -1.02
C THR A 95 -7.12 8.72 -1.49
N GLY A 96 -7.42 8.65 -2.78
CA GLY A 96 -8.50 9.40 -3.39
C GLY A 96 -8.24 9.72 -4.86
N TYR A 97 -8.99 10.65 -5.38
CA TYR A 97 -8.89 11.08 -6.79
C TYR A 97 -9.17 12.57 -6.95
N TRP A 98 -8.77 13.12 -8.08
CA TRP A 98 -9.03 14.51 -8.41
C TRP A 98 -10.32 14.62 -9.23
N GLN A 99 -11.19 15.56 -8.86
CA GLN A 99 -12.41 15.90 -9.56
C GLN A 99 -12.56 17.42 -9.56
N ASP A 100 -12.72 18.02 -10.73
CA ASP A 100 -12.93 19.47 -10.90
C ASP A 100 -11.91 20.34 -10.15
N GLY A 101 -10.65 19.92 -10.14
CA GLY A 101 -9.56 20.61 -9.44
C GLY A 101 -9.49 20.39 -7.94
N SER A 102 -10.43 19.64 -7.35
CA SER A 102 -10.48 19.31 -5.95
C SER A 102 -10.08 17.86 -5.70
N PHE A 103 -9.35 17.59 -4.61
CA PHE A 103 -9.04 16.22 -4.20
C PHE A 103 -10.17 15.64 -3.36
N ILE A 104 -10.73 14.53 -3.80
CA ILE A 104 -11.78 13.77 -3.11
C ILE A 104 -11.08 12.67 -2.32
N ASP A 105 -11.05 12.82 -1.00
CA ASP A 105 -10.49 11.83 -0.08
C ASP A 105 -11.45 10.65 0.05
N THR A 106 -10.94 9.44 -0.16
CA THR A 106 -11.67 8.17 -0.01
C THR A 106 -10.95 7.19 0.91
N SER A 107 -10.04 7.68 1.73
CA SER A 107 -9.24 6.85 2.63
C SER A 107 -10.06 6.08 3.66
N ASP A 108 -11.24 6.59 4.02
CA ASP A 108 -12.19 5.94 4.91
C ASP A 108 -12.83 4.66 4.32
N ARG A 109 -12.75 4.50 2.99
CA ARG A 109 -13.25 3.31 2.27
C ARG A 109 -12.23 2.18 2.21
N LEU A 110 -10.98 2.44 2.57
CA LEU A 110 -9.96 1.40 2.61
C LEU A 110 -10.12 0.48 3.81
N GLN A 111 -9.98 -0.80 3.56
CA GLN A 111 -9.76 -1.79 4.60
C GLN A 111 -8.27 -2.08 4.68
N VAL A 112 -7.65 -1.81 5.84
CA VAL A 112 -6.21 -1.92 6.00
C VAL A 112 -5.88 -2.80 7.20
N TRP A 113 -4.99 -3.77 6.98
CA TRP A 113 -4.39 -4.61 8.01
C TRP A 113 -2.88 -4.46 7.92
N ALA A 114 -2.24 -4.16 9.02
CA ALA A 114 -0.80 -4.00 9.06
C ALA A 114 -0.23 -4.44 10.41
N VAL A 115 1.00 -4.95 10.40
CA VAL A 115 1.78 -5.16 11.63
C VAL A 115 2.25 -3.83 12.20
N HIS A 116 2.80 -3.84 13.41
CA HIS A 116 3.47 -2.67 13.98
C HIS A 116 4.93 -2.60 13.53
N ASP A 117 5.48 -1.38 13.51
CA ASP A 117 6.92 -1.17 13.35
C ASP A 117 7.68 -1.89 14.48
N GLY A 118 8.80 -2.52 14.13
CA GLY A 118 9.60 -3.33 15.06
C GLY A 118 9.22 -4.82 15.12
N VAL A 119 8.13 -5.24 14.50
CA VAL A 119 7.77 -6.67 14.41
C VAL A 119 8.80 -7.41 13.55
N THR A 120 9.17 -8.59 14.01
CA THR A 120 10.07 -9.48 13.28
C THR A 120 9.26 -10.49 12.47
N VAL A 121 9.58 -10.60 11.19
CA VAL A 121 9.02 -11.62 10.29
C VAL A 121 10.13 -12.46 9.69
N THR A 122 9.87 -13.76 9.53
CA THR A 122 10.79 -14.71 8.89
C THR A 122 10.20 -15.18 7.57
N SER A 123 11.02 -15.20 6.53
CA SER A 123 10.69 -15.72 5.22
C SER A 123 11.70 -16.81 4.82
N ASP A 124 11.21 -17.85 4.15
CA ASP A 124 12.05 -18.87 3.53
C ASP A 124 12.47 -18.50 2.08
N GLY A 125 12.03 -17.32 1.61
CA GLY A 125 12.24 -16.86 0.24
C GLY A 125 11.31 -17.50 -0.80
N ASN A 126 10.43 -18.39 -0.38
CA ASN A 126 9.48 -19.05 -1.28
C ASN A 126 8.30 -18.10 -1.60
N PRO A 127 8.07 -17.76 -2.88
CA PRO A 127 6.98 -16.86 -3.27
C PRO A 127 5.57 -17.46 -3.02
N LEU A 128 5.47 -18.76 -2.78
CA LEU A 128 4.22 -19.42 -2.43
C LEU A 128 3.93 -19.42 -0.90
N ASN A 129 4.91 -19.03 -0.08
CA ASN A 129 4.81 -18.96 1.37
C ASN A 129 5.06 -17.54 1.88
N ILE A 130 4.28 -16.59 1.37
CA ILE A 130 4.41 -15.20 1.75
C ILE A 130 3.69 -14.91 3.06
N ARG A 131 4.29 -14.00 3.87
CA ARG A 131 3.69 -13.45 5.08
C ARG A 131 3.51 -11.95 4.89
N PRO A 132 2.31 -11.47 4.57
CA PRO A 132 2.07 -10.06 4.39
C PRO A 132 2.32 -9.28 5.68
N VAL A 133 3.02 -8.16 5.58
CA VAL A 133 3.22 -7.19 6.66
C VAL A 133 2.17 -6.08 6.61
N MET A 134 1.56 -5.89 5.45
CA MET A 134 0.44 -4.98 5.24
C MET A 134 -0.44 -5.51 4.11
N ARG A 135 -1.76 -5.38 4.27
CA ARG A 135 -2.77 -5.61 3.23
C ARG A 135 -3.68 -4.41 3.16
N VAL A 136 -4.02 -4.02 1.94
CA VAL A 136 -4.92 -2.91 1.66
C VAL A 136 -5.95 -3.35 0.65
N ARG A 137 -7.23 -3.25 0.99
CA ARG A 137 -8.34 -3.54 0.10
C ARG A 137 -9.17 -2.30 -0.12
N GLY A 138 -9.53 -2.04 -1.37
CA GLY A 138 -10.37 -0.93 -1.78
C GLY A 138 -10.39 -0.72 -3.27
N ARG A 139 -11.00 0.37 -3.71
CA ARG A 139 -11.09 0.73 -5.11
C ARG A 139 -9.71 1.08 -5.67
N TYR A 140 -9.25 0.33 -6.67
CA TYR A 140 -7.86 0.35 -7.10
C TYR A 140 -7.39 1.71 -7.61
N ARG A 141 -8.18 2.42 -8.40
CA ARG A 141 -7.82 3.74 -8.93
C ARG A 141 -7.53 4.80 -7.86
N ASP A 142 -8.05 4.62 -6.63
CA ASP A 142 -7.92 5.60 -5.56
C ASP A 142 -6.57 5.51 -4.84
N PHE A 143 -5.91 4.34 -4.86
CA PHE A 143 -4.66 4.14 -4.12
C PHE A 143 -3.52 3.48 -4.93
N ALA A 144 -3.75 3.11 -6.18
CA ALA A 144 -2.71 2.48 -7.02
C ALA A 144 -1.42 3.31 -7.08
N ILE A 145 -1.52 4.63 -7.17
CA ILE A 145 -0.38 5.55 -7.24
C ILE A 145 0.49 5.58 -5.98
N LEU A 146 0.01 5.02 -4.87
CA LEU A 146 0.72 4.99 -3.59
C LEU A 146 1.58 3.74 -3.42
N GLU A 147 1.46 2.74 -4.31
CA GLU A 147 2.20 1.48 -4.21
C GLU A 147 3.70 1.72 -4.13
N THR A 148 4.28 2.42 -5.09
CA THR A 148 5.73 2.67 -5.15
C THR A 148 6.25 3.38 -3.90
N ALA A 149 5.55 4.41 -3.42
CA ALA A 149 5.97 5.16 -2.25
C ALA A 149 5.87 4.33 -0.96
N THR A 150 4.79 3.57 -0.78
CA THR A 150 4.59 2.70 0.39
C THR A 150 5.55 1.52 0.40
N LEU A 151 5.76 0.87 -0.76
CA LEU A 151 6.75 -0.20 -0.91
C LEU A 151 8.17 0.32 -0.65
N GLY A 152 8.49 1.49 -1.20
CA GLY A 152 9.81 2.11 -1.05
C GLY A 152 10.17 2.38 0.41
N ILE A 153 9.25 2.94 1.20
CA ILE A 153 9.53 3.20 2.62
C ILE A 153 9.64 1.92 3.43
N LEU A 154 8.76 0.94 3.22
CA LEU A 154 8.81 -0.35 3.90
C LEU A 154 10.11 -1.09 3.60
N THR A 155 10.50 -1.18 2.33
CA THR A 155 11.72 -1.88 1.90
C THR A 155 12.97 -1.22 2.46
N ARG A 156 13.10 0.11 2.32
CA ARG A 156 14.28 0.85 2.77
C ARG A 156 14.44 0.81 4.28
N ALA A 157 13.38 1.14 5.02
CA ALA A 157 13.43 1.23 6.46
C ALA A 157 13.68 -0.14 7.11
N SER A 158 12.98 -1.19 6.64
CA SER A 158 13.17 -2.56 7.14
C SER A 158 14.57 -3.09 6.86
N ARG A 159 15.12 -2.80 5.65
CA ARG A 159 16.50 -3.20 5.32
C ARG A 159 17.52 -2.55 6.24
N VAL A 160 17.40 -1.26 6.50
CA VAL A 160 18.30 -0.55 7.41
C VAL A 160 18.20 -1.11 8.82
N ALA A 161 16.99 -1.25 9.36
CA ALA A 161 16.76 -1.79 10.70
C ALA A 161 17.33 -3.21 10.86
N THR A 162 17.09 -4.08 9.88
CA THR A 162 17.59 -5.47 9.89
C THR A 162 19.13 -5.50 9.86
N ASN A 163 19.75 -4.75 8.96
CA ASN A 163 21.21 -4.72 8.86
C ASN A 163 21.88 -4.17 10.15
N VAL A 164 21.29 -3.13 10.77
CA VAL A 164 21.79 -2.59 12.05
C VAL A 164 21.67 -3.66 13.15
N TYR A 165 20.55 -4.34 13.24
CA TYR A 165 20.36 -5.42 14.22
C TYR A 165 21.38 -6.55 14.03
N GLU A 166 21.56 -7.03 12.79
CA GLU A 166 22.53 -8.08 12.47
C GLU A 166 23.96 -7.66 12.85
N THR A 167 24.34 -6.41 12.53
CA THR A 167 25.65 -5.86 12.87
C THR A 167 25.88 -5.78 14.38
N LEU A 168 24.90 -5.26 15.12
CA LEU A 168 24.99 -5.16 16.58
C LEU A 168 25.02 -6.54 17.26
N THR A 169 24.31 -7.51 16.73
CA THR A 169 24.33 -8.88 17.23
C THR A 169 25.70 -9.52 17.01
N ALA A 170 26.26 -9.38 15.82
CA ALA A 170 27.60 -9.89 15.52
C ALA A 170 28.72 -9.21 16.34
N ALA A 171 28.56 -7.91 16.64
CA ALA A 171 29.56 -7.17 17.45
C ALA A 171 29.56 -7.52 18.95
N ARG A 172 28.48 -8.14 19.45
CA ARG A 172 28.37 -8.56 20.85
C ARG A 172 28.92 -9.98 21.13
N GLY A 173 29.43 -10.66 20.09
CA GLY A 173 30.04 -12.00 20.18
C GLY A 173 29.03 -13.08 20.19
#